data_3e335075d3b56e59959730ef07b798fa
#
_entry.id   3e335075d3b56e59959730ef07b798fa
#
_cell.length_a   1.000
_cell.length_b   1.000
_cell.length_c   1.000
_cell.angle_alpha   90.00
_cell.angle_beta   90.00
_cell.angle_gamma   90.00
#
_symmetry.space_group_name_H-M   'P 1'
#
loop_
_entity.id
_entity.type
_entity.pdbx_description
1 polymer ?
#
loop_
_entity_poly.entity_id
_entity_poly.type
_entity_poly.pdbx_seq_one_letter_code
_entity_poly.pdbx_strand_id
1 'polypeptide(L)'
;MSIGRRSFVMGAPFALAGCVTHQRQLPAVSGPGIDSAYRSMYAAIDTEPFPVPEVDLQQVKPQFLRRAVSYRTGEQPGTVIVDPVARYAYLVMERGRALRYGVGVGQQEAFNFQGEATIMRKAEWPGWRPTPGMIAREPDRYGPLRGGLPGGSGNPLGPRALYLYRDGRDTYYRLHGTVEPWSIGTMVSSGCIRLLNQDIIDLYRRVPMGTKVVVLPAGRSRQRPVSNKVSAELEQAQAEITDCCESDMSSLQGQAR
;
A
#
# COMPACT_ATOMS: atom_id res chain seq x y z
N MET A 1 -23.28 -95.62 -4.30
CA MET A 1 -23.92 -94.98 -3.13
C MET A 1 -22.79 -94.65 -2.15
N SER A 2 -22.36 -93.43 -2.04
CA SER A 2 -21.35 -93.04 -1.07
C SER A 2 -21.64 -91.58 -0.66
N ILE A 3 -21.91 -91.38 0.60
CA ILE A 3 -22.31 -90.11 1.19
C ILE A 3 -21.03 -89.39 1.67
N GLY A 4 -20.74 -88.28 1.01
CA GLY A 4 -19.60 -87.45 1.37
C GLY A 4 -19.90 -86.53 2.57
N ARG A 5 -19.11 -86.61 3.61
CA ARG A 5 -19.12 -85.72 4.78
C ARG A 5 -18.64 -84.33 4.40
N ARG A 6 -19.47 -83.32 4.62
CA ARG A 6 -19.13 -81.90 4.54
C ARG A 6 -18.54 -81.45 5.87
N SER A 7 -17.24 -81.12 5.90
CA SER A 7 -16.61 -80.43 7.03
C SER A 7 -16.91 -78.94 6.95
N PHE A 8 -17.50 -78.42 7.99
CA PHE A 8 -17.85 -76.99 8.17
C PHE A 8 -16.66 -76.34 8.87
N VAL A 9 -15.93 -75.49 8.15
CA VAL A 9 -14.83 -74.66 8.74
C VAL A 9 -15.45 -73.35 9.12
N MET A 10 -15.57 -73.08 10.43
CA MET A 10 -15.92 -71.77 10.96
C MET A 10 -14.68 -70.86 10.84
N GLY A 11 -14.77 -69.89 9.91
CA GLY A 11 -13.82 -68.82 9.83
C GLY A 11 -14.27 -67.66 10.75
N ALA A 12 -13.40 -67.34 11.73
CA ALA A 12 -13.61 -66.17 12.58
C ALA A 12 -13.30 -64.87 11.80
N PRO A 13 -14.10 -63.84 11.91
CA PRO A 13 -13.76 -62.55 11.30
C PRO A 13 -12.71 -61.82 12.14
N PHE A 14 -11.51 -61.65 11.60
CA PHE A 14 -10.52 -60.73 12.13
C PHE A 14 -11.01 -59.28 11.88
N ALA A 15 -11.43 -58.61 12.93
CA ALA A 15 -11.69 -57.15 12.90
C ALA A 15 -10.34 -56.46 12.89
N LEU A 16 -9.92 -55.94 11.72
CA LEU A 16 -8.85 -55.00 11.58
C LEU A 16 -9.31 -53.64 12.11
N ALA A 17 -9.00 -53.33 13.36
CA ALA A 17 -9.11 -51.99 13.89
C ALA A 17 -8.12 -51.07 13.13
N GLY A 18 -8.57 -50.42 12.06
CA GLY A 18 -7.83 -49.37 11.38
C GLY A 18 -7.73 -48.16 12.32
N CYS A 19 -6.55 -47.91 12.86
CA CYS A 19 -6.22 -46.67 13.49
C CYS A 19 -6.30 -45.54 12.41
N VAL A 20 -7.45 -44.85 12.35
CA VAL A 20 -7.55 -43.59 11.61
C VAL A 20 -6.72 -42.59 12.40
N THR A 21 -5.45 -42.41 12.02
CA THR A 21 -4.65 -41.28 12.43
C THR A 21 -5.31 -40.03 11.86
N HIS A 22 -6.08 -39.36 12.69
CA HIS A 22 -6.58 -38.02 12.42
C HIS A 22 -5.35 -37.11 12.35
N GLN A 23 -4.79 -36.99 11.14
CA GLN A 23 -3.81 -35.94 10.87
C GLN A 23 -4.52 -34.62 11.09
N ARG A 24 -4.35 -34.05 12.28
CA ARG A 24 -4.71 -32.67 12.57
C ARG A 24 -3.93 -31.84 11.54
N GLN A 25 -4.58 -31.47 10.43
CA GLN A 25 -4.10 -30.39 9.57
C GLN A 25 -3.93 -29.18 10.46
N LEU A 26 -2.67 -28.88 10.78
CA LEU A 26 -2.33 -27.59 11.36
C LEU A 26 -2.91 -26.55 10.39
N PRO A 27 -3.63 -25.55 10.90
CA PRO A 27 -4.09 -24.48 10.04
C PRO A 27 -2.86 -23.93 9.34
N ALA A 28 -2.92 -23.87 8.00
CA ALA A 28 -1.89 -23.20 7.22
C ALA A 28 -1.68 -21.84 7.89
N VAL A 29 -0.46 -21.57 8.33
CA VAL A 29 -0.09 -20.24 8.82
C VAL A 29 -0.24 -19.33 7.62
N SER A 30 -1.43 -18.75 7.48
CA SER A 30 -1.68 -17.65 6.57
C SER A 30 -0.71 -16.57 7.03
N GLY A 31 0.27 -16.25 6.21
CA GLY A 31 1.12 -15.08 6.43
C GLY A 31 0.21 -13.87 6.74
N PRO A 32 0.69 -12.79 7.36
CA PRO A 32 -0.14 -11.70 7.83
C PRO A 32 -1.06 -11.26 6.69
N GLY A 33 -2.30 -11.76 6.71
CA GLY A 33 -3.30 -11.50 5.68
C GLY A 33 -3.54 -10.00 5.65
N ILE A 34 -3.57 -9.43 4.45
CA ILE A 34 -3.95 -8.03 4.27
C ILE A 34 -5.27 -7.83 5.02
N ASP A 35 -5.25 -6.96 6.02
CA ASP A 35 -6.38 -6.67 6.91
C ASP A 35 -7.62 -6.37 6.07
N SER A 36 -8.78 -6.87 6.48
CA SER A 36 -10.07 -6.61 5.85
C SER A 36 -10.35 -5.11 5.67
N ALA A 37 -9.85 -4.27 6.59
CA ALA A 37 -9.92 -2.83 6.50
C ALA A 37 -9.21 -2.28 5.24
N TYR A 38 -8.05 -2.83 4.86
CA TYR A 38 -7.39 -2.44 3.61
C TYR A 38 -8.13 -2.92 2.37
N ARG A 39 -8.71 -4.12 2.38
CA ARG A 39 -9.54 -4.60 1.26
C ARG A 39 -10.72 -3.66 1.03
N SER A 40 -11.41 -3.24 2.09
CA SER A 40 -12.50 -2.27 2.00
C SER A 40 -12.02 -0.89 1.53
N MET A 41 -10.86 -0.43 2.01
CA MET A 41 -10.30 0.88 1.67
C MET A 41 -9.90 1.00 0.19
N TYR A 42 -9.49 -0.10 -0.43
CA TYR A 42 -9.00 -0.17 -1.80
C TYR A 42 -9.92 -0.95 -2.74
N ALA A 43 -11.15 -1.21 -2.31
CA ALA A 43 -12.19 -1.81 -3.15
C ALA A 43 -12.50 -0.97 -4.40
N ALA A 44 -13.15 -1.57 -5.37
CA ALA A 44 -13.65 -0.87 -6.55
C ALA A 44 -14.61 0.26 -6.16
N ILE A 45 -14.62 1.33 -6.95
CA ILE A 45 -15.54 2.46 -6.80
C ILE A 45 -16.32 2.62 -8.10
N ASP A 46 -17.59 2.19 -8.08
CA ASP A 46 -18.49 2.23 -9.24
C ASP A 46 -19.36 3.50 -9.28
N THR A 47 -19.29 4.34 -8.27
CA THR A 47 -20.05 5.60 -8.17
C THR A 47 -19.40 6.78 -8.89
N GLU A 48 -18.23 6.57 -9.49
CA GLU A 48 -17.52 7.57 -10.29
C GLU A 48 -18.01 7.55 -11.74
N PRO A 49 -17.86 8.66 -12.52
CA PRO A 49 -18.22 8.70 -13.95
C PRO A 49 -17.56 7.61 -14.79
N PHE A 50 -16.36 7.17 -14.39
CA PHE A 50 -15.68 6.01 -14.94
C PHE A 50 -15.31 5.08 -13.77
N PRO A 51 -15.46 3.75 -13.92
CA PRO A 51 -15.18 2.83 -12.83
C PRO A 51 -13.71 2.92 -12.41
N VAL A 52 -13.49 2.95 -11.10
CA VAL A 52 -12.16 2.82 -10.50
C VAL A 52 -12.03 1.37 -10.02
N PRO A 53 -11.19 0.55 -10.63
CA PRO A 53 -11.03 -0.84 -10.24
C PRO A 53 -10.45 -0.96 -8.82
N GLU A 54 -10.72 -2.08 -8.16
CA GLU A 54 -10.03 -2.40 -6.90
C GLU A 54 -8.51 -2.47 -7.12
N VAL A 55 -7.76 -2.13 -6.10
CA VAL A 55 -6.30 -2.27 -6.14
C VAL A 55 -5.92 -3.71 -5.84
N ASP A 56 -5.18 -4.34 -6.76
CA ASP A 56 -4.49 -5.58 -6.44
C ASP A 56 -3.39 -5.30 -5.40
N LEU A 57 -3.73 -5.58 -4.14
CA LEU A 57 -2.84 -5.32 -3.01
C LEU A 57 -1.55 -6.16 -3.02
N GLN A 58 -1.46 -7.18 -3.89
CA GLN A 58 -0.22 -7.94 -4.08
C GLN A 58 0.81 -7.15 -4.89
N GLN A 59 0.38 -6.21 -5.72
CA GLN A 59 1.26 -5.34 -6.49
C GLN A 59 1.80 -4.15 -5.68
N VAL A 60 1.27 -3.89 -4.49
CA VAL A 60 1.65 -2.75 -3.66
C VAL A 60 2.26 -3.23 -2.35
N LYS A 61 3.49 -2.82 -2.05
CA LYS A 61 4.11 -3.18 -0.77
C LYS A 61 3.27 -2.62 0.39
N PRO A 62 2.94 -3.41 1.43
CA PRO A 62 2.02 -3.02 2.50
C PRO A 62 2.38 -1.72 3.23
N GLN A 63 3.67 -1.38 3.27
CA GLN A 63 4.15 -0.14 3.87
C GLN A 63 3.65 1.12 3.16
N PHE A 64 3.31 1.04 1.88
CA PHE A 64 2.83 2.16 1.07
C PHE A 64 1.30 2.32 1.09
N LEU A 65 0.59 1.42 1.75
CA LEU A 65 -0.85 1.58 1.95
C LEU A 65 -1.14 2.73 2.91
N ARG A 66 -2.25 3.44 2.65
CA ARG A 66 -2.67 4.61 3.44
C ARG A 66 -2.93 4.25 4.89
N ARG A 67 -2.35 5.04 5.81
CA ARG A 67 -2.61 4.90 7.24
C ARG A 67 -2.30 6.17 8.02
N ALA A 68 -2.95 6.32 9.18
CA ALA A 68 -2.60 7.36 10.13
C ALA A 68 -1.27 7.01 10.82
N VAL A 69 -0.40 8.01 10.97
CA VAL A 69 0.92 7.87 11.61
C VAL A 69 1.18 9.03 12.56
N SER A 70 2.07 8.84 13.55
CA SER A 70 2.67 9.94 14.28
C SER A 70 3.61 10.69 13.35
N TYR A 71 3.46 12.00 13.27
CA TYR A 71 4.26 12.84 12.38
C TYR A 71 4.45 14.23 12.97
N ARG A 72 5.60 14.47 13.57
CA ARG A 72 5.93 15.79 14.16
C ARG A 72 6.54 16.69 13.09
N THR A 73 5.94 17.85 12.90
CA THR A 73 6.36 18.85 11.93
C THR A 73 6.02 20.25 12.46
N GLY A 74 6.70 21.28 11.94
CA GLY A 74 6.31 22.69 12.17
C GLY A 74 5.23 23.18 11.20
N GLU A 75 4.79 22.35 10.24
CA GLU A 75 3.74 22.72 9.31
C GLU A 75 2.36 22.64 9.97
N GLN A 76 1.47 23.55 9.59
CA GLN A 76 0.10 23.61 10.11
C GLN A 76 -0.72 22.41 9.64
N PRO A 77 -1.71 21.96 10.45
CA PRO A 77 -2.71 21.01 10.00
C PRO A 77 -3.38 21.44 8.68
N GLY A 78 -3.65 20.48 7.80
CA GLY A 78 -4.13 20.73 6.43
C GLY A 78 -3.03 20.85 5.39
N THR A 79 -1.75 21.07 5.78
CA THR A 79 -0.62 21.07 4.85
C THR A 79 -0.35 19.67 4.31
N VAL A 80 -0.05 19.55 3.03
CA VAL A 80 0.45 18.31 2.42
C VAL A 80 1.98 18.37 2.34
N ILE A 81 2.66 17.40 2.94
CA ILE A 81 4.13 17.27 2.84
C ILE A 81 4.44 16.06 1.97
N VAL A 82 5.26 16.24 0.94
CA VAL A 82 5.75 15.13 0.10
C VAL A 82 7.22 14.89 0.42
N ASP A 83 7.54 13.65 0.74
CA ASP A 83 8.91 13.16 0.92
C ASP A 83 9.25 12.22 -0.26
N PRO A 84 9.94 12.73 -1.31
CA PRO A 84 10.25 11.93 -2.48
C PRO A 84 11.23 10.78 -2.18
N VAL A 85 12.10 10.95 -1.18
CA VAL A 85 13.09 9.93 -0.79
C VAL A 85 12.41 8.76 -0.10
N ALA A 86 11.54 9.06 0.86
CA ALA A 86 10.77 8.04 1.57
C ALA A 86 9.60 7.51 0.72
N ARG A 87 9.23 8.20 -0.36
CA ARG A 87 8.09 7.89 -1.25
C ARG A 87 6.76 7.90 -0.54
N TYR A 88 6.55 8.98 0.24
CA TYR A 88 5.29 9.23 0.95
C TYR A 88 4.81 10.66 0.76
N ALA A 89 3.48 10.81 0.78
CA ALA A 89 2.83 12.09 1.04
C ALA A 89 2.12 12.03 2.39
N TYR A 90 2.13 13.14 3.11
CA TYR A 90 1.55 13.27 4.45
C TYR A 90 0.56 14.43 4.45
N LEU A 91 -0.69 14.18 4.72
CA LEU A 91 -1.63 15.22 5.10
C LEU A 91 -1.50 15.45 6.60
N VAL A 92 -0.95 16.61 6.97
CA VAL A 92 -0.72 16.98 8.37
C VAL A 92 -2.06 17.11 9.09
N MET A 93 -2.16 16.51 10.25
CA MET A 93 -3.33 16.51 11.12
C MET A 93 -2.97 17.10 12.47
N GLU A 94 -3.98 17.38 13.28
CA GLU A 94 -3.82 17.81 14.66
C GLU A 94 -3.04 16.81 15.52
N ARG A 95 -2.49 17.30 16.63
CA ARG A 95 -1.87 16.49 17.69
C ARG A 95 -0.66 15.67 17.23
N GLY A 96 0.15 16.21 16.30
CA GLY A 96 1.37 15.55 15.83
C GLY A 96 1.11 14.27 15.04
N ARG A 97 0.01 14.20 14.32
CA ARG A 97 -0.37 13.09 13.45
C ARG A 97 -0.39 13.51 12.00
N ALA A 98 -0.34 12.54 11.12
CA ALA A 98 -0.62 12.74 9.68
C ALA A 98 -1.31 11.50 9.10
N LEU A 99 -2.08 11.72 8.05
CA LEU A 99 -2.52 10.63 7.18
C LEU A 99 -1.44 10.47 6.09
N ARG A 100 -0.83 9.29 6.05
CA ARG A 100 0.28 8.98 5.15
C ARG A 100 -0.24 8.18 3.96
N TYR A 101 0.18 8.57 2.76
CA TYR A 101 -0.09 7.93 1.48
C TYR A 101 1.23 7.47 0.86
N GLY A 102 1.29 6.29 0.26
CA GLY A 102 2.39 5.88 -0.59
C GLY A 102 2.35 6.64 -1.91
N VAL A 103 3.53 7.05 -2.41
CA VAL A 103 3.61 7.75 -3.69
C VAL A 103 4.65 7.15 -4.63
N GLY A 104 4.41 7.28 -5.94
CA GLY A 104 5.43 7.15 -6.96
C GLY A 104 5.96 8.53 -7.34
N VAL A 105 7.27 8.65 -7.58
CA VAL A 105 7.95 9.93 -7.82
C VAL A 105 8.81 9.90 -9.08
N GLY A 106 9.39 11.03 -9.47
CA GLY A 106 10.25 11.15 -10.66
C GLY A 106 11.45 10.20 -10.62
N GLN A 107 11.81 9.66 -11.78
CA GLN A 107 12.97 8.75 -11.95
C GLN A 107 14.30 9.39 -11.52
N GLN A 108 14.43 10.70 -11.71
CA GLN A 108 15.62 11.47 -11.33
C GLN A 108 15.18 12.54 -10.34
N GLU A 109 16.06 12.82 -9.38
CA GLU A 109 15.83 13.88 -8.40
C GLU A 109 15.56 15.24 -9.08
N ALA A 110 16.27 15.54 -10.17
CA ALA A 110 16.08 16.74 -10.97
C ALA A 110 14.68 16.86 -11.60
N PHE A 111 13.93 15.79 -11.69
CA PHE A 111 12.55 15.81 -12.20
C PHE A 111 11.53 16.09 -11.09
N ASN A 112 11.93 16.04 -9.84
CA ASN A 112 11.05 16.33 -8.73
C ASN A 112 11.01 17.82 -8.43
N PHE A 113 9.81 18.37 -8.32
CA PHE A 113 9.61 19.69 -7.76
C PHE A 113 10.10 19.69 -6.30
N GLN A 114 10.72 20.79 -5.87
CA GLN A 114 11.18 20.96 -4.49
C GLN A 114 10.73 22.30 -3.92
N GLY A 115 10.46 22.31 -2.63
CA GLY A 115 10.04 23.49 -1.88
C GLY A 115 8.53 23.64 -1.78
N GLU A 116 8.05 24.85 -1.61
CA GLU A 116 6.64 25.16 -1.35
C GLU A 116 5.87 25.43 -2.63
N ALA A 117 4.63 24.99 -2.65
CA ALA A 117 3.64 25.27 -3.68
C ALA A 117 2.25 25.34 -3.05
N THR A 118 1.28 25.76 -3.83
CA THR A 118 -0.14 25.84 -3.43
C THR A 118 -1.01 25.09 -4.44
N ILE A 119 -2.00 24.34 -3.96
CA ILE A 119 -3.01 23.73 -4.81
C ILE A 119 -3.96 24.83 -5.29
N MET A 120 -3.80 25.30 -6.52
CA MET A 120 -4.65 26.36 -7.08
C MET A 120 -5.68 25.84 -8.08
N ARG A 121 -5.58 24.58 -8.46
CA ARG A 121 -6.55 23.91 -9.34
C ARG A 121 -6.73 22.47 -8.92
N LYS A 122 -7.98 22.03 -8.92
CA LYS A 122 -8.39 20.65 -8.69
C LYS A 122 -9.17 20.19 -9.92
N ALA A 123 -8.97 18.96 -10.36
CA ALA A 123 -9.73 18.41 -11.49
C ALA A 123 -10.14 16.96 -11.23
N GLU A 124 -11.36 16.65 -11.61
CA GLU A 124 -11.91 15.31 -11.66
C GLU A 124 -11.77 14.79 -13.10
N TRP A 125 -11.32 13.57 -13.23
CA TRP A 125 -11.09 12.91 -14.51
C TRP A 125 -10.44 13.83 -15.56
N PRO A 126 -9.24 14.40 -15.22
CA PRO A 126 -8.59 15.38 -16.08
C PRO A 126 -8.16 14.78 -17.40
N GLY A 127 -8.21 15.56 -18.47
CA GLY A 127 -7.48 15.24 -19.70
C GLY A 127 -5.98 15.31 -19.44
N TRP A 128 -5.20 14.52 -20.16
CA TRP A 128 -3.75 14.49 -20.11
C TRP A 128 -3.14 14.72 -21.50
N ARG A 129 -2.01 15.43 -21.53
CA ARG A 129 -1.21 15.61 -22.75
C ARG A 129 0.27 15.49 -22.39
N PRO A 130 1.08 14.74 -23.17
CA PRO A 130 2.51 14.69 -22.95
C PRO A 130 3.13 16.08 -23.19
N THR A 131 4.11 16.42 -22.37
CA THR A 131 4.89 17.65 -22.58
C THR A 131 5.82 17.50 -23.79
N PRO A 132 6.25 18.61 -24.42
CA PRO A 132 7.25 18.55 -25.50
C PRO A 132 8.52 17.78 -25.09
N GLY A 133 8.97 17.97 -23.84
CA GLY A 133 10.13 17.25 -23.30
C GLY A 133 9.90 15.73 -23.15
N MET A 134 8.69 15.28 -22.83
CA MET A 134 8.35 13.84 -22.82
C MET A 134 8.41 13.27 -24.24
N ILE A 135 7.82 13.96 -25.21
CA ILE A 135 7.85 13.53 -26.61
C ILE A 135 9.29 13.47 -27.13
N ALA A 136 10.12 14.46 -26.80
CA ALA A 136 11.52 14.48 -27.22
C ALA A 136 12.36 13.34 -26.62
N ARG A 137 12.09 12.96 -25.38
CA ARG A 137 12.82 11.85 -24.71
C ARG A 137 12.36 10.46 -25.16
N GLU A 138 11.07 10.29 -25.38
CA GLU A 138 10.46 8.99 -25.73
C GLU A 138 9.47 9.19 -26.89
N PRO A 139 9.96 9.48 -28.12
CA PRO A 139 9.11 9.84 -29.26
C PRO A 139 8.15 8.71 -29.68
N ASP A 140 8.62 7.48 -29.62
CA ASP A 140 7.81 6.30 -29.99
C ASP A 140 6.62 6.10 -29.02
N ARG A 141 6.83 6.39 -27.74
CA ARG A 141 5.80 6.24 -26.70
C ARG A 141 4.82 7.40 -26.69
N TYR A 142 5.32 8.63 -26.76
CA TYR A 142 4.49 9.83 -26.57
C TYR A 142 4.12 10.57 -27.85
N GLY A 143 4.80 10.30 -28.95
CA GLY A 143 4.48 10.88 -30.25
C GLY A 143 3.04 10.64 -30.69
N PRO A 144 2.53 9.40 -30.67
CA PRO A 144 1.12 9.09 -30.98
C PRO A 144 0.13 9.79 -30.05
N LEU A 145 0.53 10.15 -28.83
CA LEU A 145 -0.31 10.80 -27.81
C LEU A 145 -0.20 12.33 -27.83
N ARG A 146 0.45 12.92 -28.83
CA ARG A 146 0.64 14.39 -28.94
C ARG A 146 -0.67 15.17 -28.87
N GLY A 147 -1.77 14.62 -29.37
CA GLY A 147 -3.11 15.18 -29.30
C GLY A 147 -3.70 15.23 -27.89
N GLY A 148 -3.11 14.44 -26.97
CA GLY A 148 -3.60 14.23 -25.62
C GLY A 148 -4.62 13.10 -25.51
N LEU A 149 -4.97 12.77 -24.28
CA LEU A 149 -6.00 11.80 -23.92
C LEU A 149 -7.12 12.51 -23.14
N PRO A 150 -8.39 12.23 -23.43
CA PRO A 150 -9.49 12.70 -22.60
C PRO A 150 -9.43 12.06 -21.21
N GLY A 151 -10.20 12.59 -20.27
CA GLY A 151 -10.41 11.92 -18.97
C GLY A 151 -11.07 10.57 -19.16
N GLY A 152 -10.72 9.61 -18.31
CA GLY A 152 -11.26 8.26 -18.41
C GLY A 152 -10.36 7.20 -17.74
N SER A 153 -10.82 5.93 -17.72
CA SER A 153 -10.14 4.82 -17.05
C SER A 153 -8.71 4.55 -17.57
N GLY A 154 -8.43 4.84 -18.85
CA GLY A 154 -7.10 4.67 -19.46
C GLY A 154 -6.19 5.90 -19.34
N ASN A 155 -6.65 6.99 -18.71
CA ASN A 155 -5.84 8.20 -18.59
C ASN A 155 -4.79 8.06 -17.48
N PRO A 156 -3.50 8.36 -17.74
CA PRO A 156 -2.42 8.18 -16.78
C PRO A 156 -2.54 9.05 -15.52
N LEU A 157 -3.36 10.11 -15.53
CA LEU A 157 -3.61 10.93 -14.34
C LEU A 157 -4.66 10.32 -13.39
N GLY A 158 -5.37 9.28 -13.82
CA GLY A 158 -6.42 8.67 -13.03
C GLY A 158 -7.61 9.60 -12.75
N PRO A 159 -8.39 9.32 -11.66
CA PRO A 159 -9.66 9.99 -11.41
C PRO A 159 -9.54 11.42 -10.90
N ARG A 160 -8.38 11.83 -10.35
CA ARG A 160 -8.20 13.15 -9.72
C ARG A 160 -6.80 13.69 -9.97
N ALA A 161 -6.70 15.02 -10.11
CA ALA A 161 -5.42 15.72 -10.10
C ALA A 161 -5.50 17.01 -9.27
N LEU A 162 -4.44 17.25 -8.48
CA LEU A 162 -4.18 18.44 -7.70
C LEU A 162 -2.99 19.17 -8.33
N TYR A 163 -3.23 20.35 -8.87
CA TYR A 163 -2.23 21.12 -9.64
C TYR A 163 -1.49 22.07 -8.70
N LEU A 164 -0.17 22.02 -8.74
CA LEU A 164 0.71 22.81 -7.90
C LEU A 164 1.13 24.09 -8.58
N TYR A 165 0.96 25.19 -7.89
CA TYR A 165 1.32 26.54 -8.34
C TYR A 165 2.35 27.13 -7.37
N ARG A 166 3.28 27.90 -7.92
CA ARG A 166 4.24 28.73 -7.16
C ARG A 166 4.18 30.16 -7.71
N ASP A 167 4.03 31.13 -6.84
CA ASP A 167 3.93 32.55 -7.20
C ASP A 167 2.90 32.82 -8.32
N GLY A 168 1.74 32.17 -8.21
CA GLY A 168 0.64 32.28 -9.16
C GLY A 168 0.86 31.57 -10.51
N ARG A 169 1.98 30.87 -10.71
CA ARG A 169 2.32 30.17 -11.95
C ARG A 169 2.20 28.66 -11.81
N ASP A 170 1.63 28.00 -12.83
CA ASP A 170 1.59 26.53 -12.89
C ASP A 170 3.02 25.99 -12.93
N THR A 171 3.37 25.15 -11.97
CA THR A 171 4.69 24.48 -11.90
C THR A 171 4.80 23.29 -12.83
N TYR A 172 3.72 22.90 -13.48
CA TYR A 172 3.57 21.64 -14.23
C TYR A 172 3.72 20.38 -13.37
N TYR A 173 3.80 20.50 -12.04
CA TYR A 173 3.77 19.36 -11.11
C TYR A 173 2.37 19.17 -10.54
N ARG A 174 2.03 17.91 -10.31
CA ARG A 174 0.70 17.51 -9.84
C ARG A 174 0.80 16.33 -8.90
N LEU A 175 -0.14 16.24 -7.96
CA LEU A 175 -0.46 14.98 -7.31
C LEU A 175 -1.66 14.39 -8.05
N HIS A 176 -1.58 13.16 -8.49
CA HIS A 176 -2.62 12.55 -9.32
C HIS A 176 -2.72 11.03 -9.09
N GLY A 177 -3.78 10.41 -9.58
CA GLY A 177 -3.95 8.96 -9.57
C GLY A 177 -3.00 8.23 -10.52
N THR A 178 -3.19 6.94 -10.67
CA THR A 178 -2.40 6.14 -11.63
C THR A 178 -3.18 4.92 -12.12
N VAL A 179 -2.94 4.54 -13.36
CA VAL A 179 -3.35 3.24 -13.91
C VAL A 179 -2.29 2.15 -13.67
N GLU A 180 -1.19 2.51 -13.01
CA GLU A 180 -0.04 1.65 -12.74
C GLU A 180 0.19 1.53 -11.22
N PRO A 181 -0.61 0.75 -10.46
CA PRO A 181 -0.52 0.66 -8.99
C PRO A 181 0.85 0.16 -8.51
N TRP A 182 1.51 -0.69 -9.28
CA TRP A 182 2.87 -1.17 -9.00
C TRP A 182 3.93 -0.05 -8.95
N SER A 183 3.63 1.12 -9.53
CA SER A 183 4.54 2.27 -9.53
C SER A 183 4.60 3.00 -8.17
N ILE A 184 3.70 2.69 -7.24
CA ILE A 184 3.70 3.29 -5.91
C ILE A 184 4.85 2.72 -5.08
N GLY A 185 5.61 3.59 -4.46
CA GLY A 185 6.84 3.25 -3.75
C GLY A 185 8.07 3.14 -4.66
N THR A 186 7.96 3.54 -5.93
CA THR A 186 9.07 3.51 -6.91
C THR A 186 9.38 4.90 -7.46
N MET A 187 10.48 5.01 -8.24
CA MET A 187 10.94 6.22 -8.90
C MET A 187 10.83 6.03 -10.42
N VAL A 188 9.63 6.19 -10.97
CA VAL A 188 9.34 5.88 -12.40
C VAL A 188 8.61 6.99 -13.14
N SER A 189 8.19 8.07 -12.46
CA SER A 189 7.45 9.15 -13.11
C SER A 189 8.36 10.15 -13.82
N SER A 190 7.79 10.96 -14.70
CA SER A 190 8.49 12.10 -15.32
C SER A 190 8.52 13.36 -14.43
N GLY A 191 8.24 13.21 -13.11
CA GLY A 191 8.29 14.29 -12.13
C GLY A 191 7.02 14.45 -11.29
N CYS A 192 5.84 14.14 -11.83
CA CYS A 192 4.60 14.22 -11.07
C CYS A 192 4.52 13.15 -9.98
N ILE A 193 3.75 13.42 -8.95
CA ILE A 193 3.57 12.57 -7.77
C ILE A 193 2.35 11.71 -7.98
N ARG A 194 2.56 10.39 -8.11
CA ARG A 194 1.50 9.40 -8.32
C ARG A 194 0.98 8.87 -6.99
N LEU A 195 -0.32 8.71 -6.86
CA LEU A 195 -0.99 8.01 -5.76
C LEU A 195 -1.86 6.87 -6.31
N LEU A 196 -2.21 5.89 -5.48
CA LEU A 196 -3.28 4.97 -5.82
C LEU A 196 -4.58 5.74 -6.08
N ASN A 197 -5.44 5.25 -6.96
CA ASN A 197 -6.66 5.96 -7.33
C ASN A 197 -7.58 6.23 -6.13
N GLN A 198 -7.75 5.26 -5.25
CA GLN A 198 -8.50 5.43 -4.01
C GLN A 198 -7.87 6.46 -3.07
N ASP A 199 -6.54 6.55 -3.08
CA ASP A 199 -5.79 7.49 -2.23
C ASP A 199 -5.89 8.93 -2.73
N ILE A 200 -5.78 9.15 -4.04
CA ILE A 200 -5.95 10.49 -4.59
C ILE A 200 -7.40 10.98 -4.48
N ILE A 201 -8.38 10.09 -4.58
CA ILE A 201 -9.80 10.43 -4.34
C ILE A 201 -9.98 10.86 -2.88
N ASP A 202 -9.41 10.13 -1.93
CA ASP A 202 -9.46 10.45 -0.52
C ASP A 202 -8.76 11.79 -0.22
N LEU A 203 -7.54 11.99 -0.69
CA LEU A 203 -6.79 13.23 -0.51
C LEU A 203 -7.52 14.43 -1.14
N TYR A 204 -8.03 14.26 -2.37
CA TYR A 204 -8.78 15.28 -3.09
C TYR A 204 -9.98 15.79 -2.30
N ARG A 205 -10.71 14.92 -1.61
CA ARG A 205 -11.86 15.28 -0.78
C ARG A 205 -11.46 16.06 0.48
N ARG A 206 -10.26 15.81 1.00
CA ARG A 206 -9.78 16.42 2.26
C ARG A 206 -9.13 17.78 2.09
N VAL A 207 -8.51 18.05 0.94
CA VAL A 207 -7.74 19.27 0.73
C VAL A 207 -8.53 20.29 -0.12
N PRO A 208 -8.78 21.51 0.39
CA PRO A 208 -9.38 22.58 -0.41
C PRO A 208 -8.37 23.20 -1.39
N MET A 209 -8.83 24.01 -2.33
CA MET A 209 -7.95 24.94 -3.04
C MET A 209 -7.31 25.91 -2.04
N GLY A 210 -6.11 26.37 -2.33
CA GLY A 210 -5.29 27.15 -1.40
C GLY A 210 -4.45 26.32 -0.44
N THR A 211 -4.61 24.97 -0.43
CA THR A 211 -3.79 24.08 0.42
C THR A 211 -2.31 24.22 0.09
N LYS A 212 -1.50 24.48 1.12
CA LYS A 212 -0.04 24.46 1.05
C LYS A 212 0.48 23.04 0.81
N VAL A 213 1.42 22.92 -0.12
CA VAL A 213 2.15 21.67 -0.38
C VAL A 213 3.65 21.95 -0.22
N VAL A 214 4.33 21.14 0.58
CA VAL A 214 5.77 21.21 0.79
C VAL A 214 6.40 19.94 0.25
N VAL A 215 7.23 20.06 -0.78
CA VAL A 215 8.01 18.92 -1.31
C VAL A 215 9.42 19.02 -0.77
N LEU A 216 9.81 18.02 0.02
CA LEU A 216 11.11 17.99 0.69
C LEU A 216 12.24 17.77 -0.32
N PRO A 217 13.38 18.47 -0.17
CA PRO A 217 14.57 18.15 -0.93
C PRO A 217 15.16 16.79 -0.48
N ALA A 218 15.87 16.11 -1.38
CA ALA A 218 16.40 14.77 -1.14
C ALA A 218 17.24 14.62 0.13
N GLY A 219 17.96 15.66 0.53
CA GLY A 219 18.77 15.65 1.76
C GLY A 219 17.99 15.85 3.07
N ARG A 220 16.67 16.04 3.03
CA ARG A 220 15.84 16.37 4.20
C ARG A 220 14.71 15.37 4.45
N SER A 221 14.82 14.13 4.00
CA SER A 221 13.85 13.10 4.39
C SER A 221 13.73 13.06 5.92
N ARG A 222 12.53 13.33 6.45
CA ARG A 222 12.27 13.39 7.90
C ARG A 222 11.97 12.03 8.52
N GLN A 223 11.76 11.00 7.72
CA GLN A 223 11.76 9.65 8.23
C GLN A 223 13.19 9.17 8.42
N ARG A 224 13.73 9.41 9.61
CA ARG A 224 14.75 8.49 10.13
C ARG A 224 14.07 7.10 10.13
N PRO A 225 14.68 6.06 9.55
CA PRO A 225 14.19 4.72 9.77
C PRO A 225 13.99 4.57 11.27
N VAL A 226 12.83 4.03 11.69
CA VAL A 226 12.63 3.60 13.06
C VAL A 226 13.87 2.75 13.35
N SER A 227 14.68 3.20 14.28
CA SER A 227 15.99 2.63 14.54
C SER A 227 15.75 1.14 14.78
N ASN A 228 16.58 0.26 14.20
CA ASN A 228 16.57 -1.17 14.45
C ASN A 228 16.55 -1.51 15.96
N LYS A 229 16.82 -0.55 16.80
CA LYS A 229 16.75 -0.63 18.27
C LYS A 229 15.34 -0.88 18.79
N VAL A 230 14.30 -0.20 18.23
CA VAL A 230 12.91 -0.42 18.66
C VAL A 230 12.37 -1.76 18.15
N SER A 231 12.80 -2.19 16.96
CA SER A 231 12.47 -3.53 16.47
C SER A 231 13.17 -4.61 17.28
N ALA A 232 14.42 -4.42 17.68
CA ALA A 232 15.17 -5.33 18.53
C ALA A 232 14.61 -5.35 19.97
N GLU A 233 14.19 -4.21 20.52
CA GLU A 233 13.54 -4.14 21.84
C GLU A 233 12.17 -4.84 21.85
N LEU A 234 11.41 -4.76 20.75
CA LEU A 234 10.15 -5.50 20.60
C LEU A 234 10.36 -7.00 20.41
N GLU A 235 11.38 -7.40 19.67
CA GLU A 235 11.77 -8.82 19.52
C GLU A 235 12.30 -9.40 20.84
N GLN A 236 13.09 -8.65 21.60
CA GLN A 236 13.55 -9.05 22.93
C GLN A 236 12.40 -9.17 23.94
N ALA A 237 11.49 -8.20 23.98
CA ALA A 237 10.31 -8.27 24.84
C ALA A 237 9.38 -9.45 24.50
N GLN A 238 9.26 -9.82 23.22
CA GLN A 238 8.53 -11.00 22.80
C GLN A 238 9.24 -12.30 23.17
N ALA A 239 10.55 -12.36 23.10
CA ALA A 239 11.36 -13.52 23.53
C ALA A 239 11.26 -13.74 25.05
N GLU A 240 11.31 -12.67 25.84
CA GLU A 240 11.16 -12.75 27.30
C GLU A 240 9.77 -13.25 27.73
N ILE A 241 8.71 -12.87 27.02
CA ILE A 241 7.35 -13.38 27.27
C ILE A 241 7.24 -14.88 26.96
N THR A 242 7.93 -15.34 25.90
CA THR A 242 7.91 -16.75 25.51
C THR A 242 8.66 -17.62 26.50
N ASP A 243 9.80 -17.17 26.98
CA ASP A 243 10.63 -17.87 27.95
C ASP A 243 9.93 -17.97 29.35
N CYS A 244 9.19 -16.94 29.71
CA CYS A 244 8.39 -16.94 30.96
C CYS A 244 7.23 -17.96 30.88
N CYS A 245 6.60 -18.13 29.72
CA CYS A 245 5.53 -19.14 29.53
C CYS A 245 6.05 -20.57 29.51
N GLU A 246 7.25 -20.82 29.00
CA GLU A 246 7.86 -22.17 28.98
C GLU A 246 8.35 -22.59 30.36
N SER A 247 8.88 -21.68 31.17
CA SER A 247 9.31 -21.97 32.53
C SER A 247 8.15 -22.30 33.48
N ASP A 248 6.99 -21.66 33.33
CA ASP A 248 5.77 -21.98 34.09
C ASP A 248 5.18 -23.34 33.75
N MET A 249 5.25 -23.75 32.48
CA MET A 249 4.75 -25.07 32.04
C MET A 249 5.63 -26.22 32.53
N SER A 250 6.94 -26.02 32.63
CA SER A 250 7.86 -27.05 33.17
C SER A 250 7.74 -27.21 34.69
N SER A 251 7.40 -26.17 35.46
CA SER A 251 7.19 -26.23 36.87
C SER A 251 5.89 -26.97 37.28
N LEU A 252 4.87 -26.93 36.42
CA LEU A 252 3.60 -27.66 36.61
C LEU A 252 3.71 -29.16 36.32
N GLN A 253 4.65 -29.60 35.50
CA GLN A 253 4.90 -31.01 35.23
C GLN A 253 5.76 -31.71 36.30
N GLY A 254 6.49 -30.96 37.10
CA GLY A 254 7.33 -31.48 38.20
C GLY A 254 6.56 -31.82 39.49
N GLN A 255 5.33 -31.37 39.65
CA GLN A 255 4.50 -31.62 40.86
C GLN A 255 3.51 -32.79 40.76
N ALA A 256 3.51 -33.53 39.65
CA ALA A 256 2.63 -34.67 39.37
C ALA A 256 3.37 -36.01 39.42
N ARG A 257 4.41 -36.15 40.30
CA ARG A 257 5.04 -37.44 40.60
C ARG A 257 5.09 -37.71 42.11
#